data_1044e8269e595ff7313267b67b979744
#
_entry.id   1044e8269e595ff7313267b67b979744
#
_cell.length_a   1.000
_cell.length_b   1.000
_cell.length_c   1.000
_cell.angle_alpha   90.00
_cell.angle_beta   90.00
_cell.angle_gamma   90.00
#
_symmetry.space_group_name_H-M   'P 1'
#
loop_
_entity.id
_entity.type
_entity.pdbx_description
1 polymer ?
#
loop_
_entity_poly.entity_id
_entity_poly.type
_entity_poly.pdbx_seq_one_letter_code
_entity_poly.pdbx_strand_id
1 'polypeptide(L)'
;MKPDTRQHLRANLLMLIAAMIWGSAFVAQRLSVDAIGPFLFTGLRFLLGALVVLTMIVCVRRSALAELSKREPGGARELLGAGALLGVVLSASISLQQIGLQYTKIANAGFISSLYVVLVPLLGVLFRHRTGFGTWLGATLAALGMYFLSVNEHFSILYGDWYQLAGALVISVQMMLVGRFALRHDTLMLALVQFVTCGLACVAVGLVIEPVSLAVIERAAPTILYGGALSVGVAYTIQVVAQKYAAPSHAAVIFSMEGVFAALAGWLVLGETLSARALFGCALMLTGLIVCQVMPAWRRGHKADRLPHEA
;
A
#
# COMPACT_ATOMS: atom_id res chain seq x y z
N MET A 1 -11.67 21.36 -9.35
CA MET A 1 -11.86 20.65 -10.64
C MET A 1 -12.30 19.22 -10.34
N LYS A 2 -13.43 18.74 -10.87
CA LYS A 2 -13.78 17.31 -10.78
C LYS A 2 -12.79 16.56 -11.69
N PRO A 3 -12.09 15.52 -11.20
CA PRO A 3 -11.21 14.74 -12.06
C PRO A 3 -12.00 14.09 -13.19
N ASP A 4 -11.43 14.14 -14.39
CA ASP A 4 -11.99 13.50 -15.57
C ASP A 4 -12.14 11.97 -15.32
N THR A 5 -13.18 11.35 -15.87
CA THR A 5 -13.43 9.90 -15.78
C THR A 5 -12.19 9.09 -16.19
N ARG A 6 -11.43 9.58 -17.16
CA ARG A 6 -10.16 8.97 -17.59
C ARG A 6 -9.07 9.00 -16.50
N GLN A 7 -9.00 10.06 -15.69
CA GLN A 7 -8.02 10.16 -14.59
C GLN A 7 -8.34 9.16 -13.46
N HIS A 8 -9.63 9.01 -13.12
CA HIS A 8 -10.06 8.00 -12.15
C HIS A 8 -9.76 6.58 -12.62
N LEU A 9 -10.05 6.26 -13.88
CA LEU A 9 -9.77 4.93 -14.44
C LEU A 9 -8.26 4.64 -14.43
N ARG A 10 -7.44 5.60 -14.84
CA ARG A 10 -5.98 5.48 -14.78
C ARG A 10 -5.48 5.26 -13.34
N ALA A 11 -5.99 6.01 -12.37
CA ALA A 11 -5.63 5.84 -10.98
C ALA A 11 -6.00 4.43 -10.46
N ASN A 12 -7.19 3.92 -10.80
CA ASN A 12 -7.62 2.58 -10.41
C ASN A 12 -6.75 1.48 -11.03
N LEU A 13 -6.39 1.61 -12.31
CA LEU A 13 -5.48 0.67 -12.99
C LEU A 13 -4.08 0.70 -12.36
N LEU A 14 -3.56 1.87 -12.07
CA LEU A 14 -2.27 2.01 -11.40
C LEU A 14 -2.29 1.37 -10.02
N MET A 15 -3.34 1.59 -9.22
CA MET A 15 -3.49 0.96 -7.91
C MET A 15 -3.57 -0.57 -8.00
N LEU A 16 -4.23 -1.11 -9.04
CA LEU A 16 -4.28 -2.55 -9.27
C LEU A 16 -2.89 -3.12 -9.63
N ILE A 17 -2.10 -2.39 -10.43
CA ILE A 17 -0.69 -2.75 -10.72
C ILE A 17 0.14 -2.73 -9.43
N ALA A 18 -0.05 -1.72 -8.57
CA ALA A 18 0.64 -1.67 -7.28
C ALA A 18 0.26 -2.85 -6.38
N ALA A 19 -1.03 -3.23 -6.33
CA ALA A 19 -1.50 -4.41 -5.62
C ALA A 19 -0.86 -5.71 -6.14
N MET A 20 -0.71 -5.84 -7.45
CA MET A 20 -0.02 -6.98 -8.07
C MET A 20 1.45 -7.06 -7.66
N ILE A 21 2.15 -5.92 -7.67
CA ILE A 21 3.55 -5.84 -7.25
C ILE A 21 3.67 -6.19 -5.75
N TRP A 22 2.80 -5.65 -4.89
CA TRP A 22 2.84 -5.94 -3.46
C TRP A 22 2.49 -7.38 -3.15
N GLY A 23 1.50 -7.96 -3.83
CA GLY A 23 1.18 -9.38 -3.69
C GLY A 23 2.37 -10.29 -3.97
N SER A 24 3.08 -10.08 -5.08
CA SER A 24 4.30 -10.82 -5.38
C SER A 24 5.47 -10.47 -4.44
N ALA A 25 5.51 -9.25 -3.88
CA ALA A 25 6.53 -8.84 -2.92
C ALA A 25 6.45 -9.57 -1.57
N PHE A 26 5.30 -10.12 -1.19
CA PHE A 26 5.19 -10.96 0.02
C PHE A 26 6.12 -12.18 -0.04
N VAL A 27 6.28 -12.79 -1.22
CA VAL A 27 7.24 -13.89 -1.43
C VAL A 27 8.67 -13.41 -1.16
N ALA A 28 9.06 -12.28 -1.75
CA ALA A 28 10.40 -11.71 -1.53
C ALA A 28 10.63 -11.32 -0.06
N GLN A 29 9.64 -10.75 0.61
CA GLN A 29 9.70 -10.40 2.03
C GLN A 29 9.88 -11.64 2.90
N ARG A 30 9.18 -12.73 2.60
CA ARG A 30 9.33 -13.99 3.33
C ARG A 30 10.73 -14.59 3.16
N LEU A 31 11.24 -14.59 1.94
CA LEU A 31 12.61 -15.08 1.67
C LEU A 31 13.69 -14.22 2.34
N SER A 32 13.42 -12.96 2.66
CA SER A 32 14.36 -12.10 3.35
C SER A 32 14.45 -12.35 4.86
N VAL A 33 13.40 -12.94 5.48
CA VAL A 33 13.32 -13.13 6.94
C VAL A 33 14.51 -13.92 7.51
N ASP A 34 14.94 -14.95 6.78
CA ASP A 34 16.04 -15.81 7.23
C ASP A 34 17.44 -15.26 6.81
N ALA A 35 17.46 -14.21 5.99
CA ALA A 35 18.70 -13.67 5.42
C ALA A 35 19.18 -12.39 6.12
N ILE A 36 18.27 -11.53 6.58
CA ILE A 36 18.56 -10.18 7.09
C ILE A 36 17.53 -9.75 8.13
N GLY A 37 17.95 -8.91 9.09
CA GLY A 37 17.03 -8.36 10.09
C GLY A 37 15.93 -7.46 9.49
N PRO A 38 14.76 -7.37 10.16
CA PRO A 38 13.58 -6.68 9.65
C PRO A 38 13.77 -5.19 9.40
N PHE A 39 14.52 -4.52 10.27
CA PHE A 39 14.77 -3.08 10.13
C PHE A 39 15.78 -2.79 9.03
N LEU A 40 16.87 -3.53 8.96
CA LEU A 40 17.91 -3.34 7.95
C LEU A 40 17.34 -3.66 6.55
N PHE A 41 16.59 -4.75 6.41
CA PHE A 41 15.88 -5.07 5.17
C PHE A 41 14.94 -3.94 4.74
N THR A 42 14.07 -3.50 5.66
CA THR A 42 13.13 -2.41 5.38
C THR A 42 13.86 -1.13 5.02
N GLY A 43 14.87 -0.76 5.79
CA GLY A 43 15.64 0.45 5.55
C GLY A 43 16.33 0.47 4.18
N LEU A 44 17.04 -0.60 3.83
CA LEU A 44 17.77 -0.68 2.56
C LEU A 44 16.82 -0.66 1.35
N ARG A 45 15.70 -1.39 1.38
CA ARG A 45 14.74 -1.36 0.27
C ARG A 45 14.06 0.00 0.11
N PHE A 46 13.80 0.73 1.22
CA PHE A 46 13.22 2.07 1.12
C PHE A 46 14.21 3.12 0.62
N LEU A 47 15.49 3.04 1.00
CA LEU A 47 16.54 3.90 0.43
C LEU A 47 16.76 3.61 -1.06
N LEU A 48 16.74 2.34 -1.47
CA LEU A 48 16.79 2.00 -2.88
C LEU A 48 15.57 2.52 -3.65
N GLY A 49 14.37 2.39 -3.08
CA GLY A 49 13.15 2.97 -3.65
C GLY A 49 13.21 4.51 -3.77
N ALA A 50 13.77 5.18 -2.76
CA ALA A 50 14.02 6.61 -2.80
C ALA A 50 14.97 6.99 -3.95
N LEU A 51 16.01 6.21 -4.18
CA LEU A 51 16.94 6.40 -5.30
C LEU A 51 16.22 6.25 -6.65
N VAL A 52 15.35 5.26 -6.80
CA VAL A 52 14.52 5.09 -8.01
C VAL A 52 13.63 6.31 -8.24
N VAL A 53 12.93 6.80 -7.21
CA VAL A 53 12.08 8.00 -7.33
C VAL A 53 12.92 9.24 -7.64
N LEU A 54 14.07 9.40 -7.00
CA LEU A 54 14.98 10.50 -7.29
C LEU A 54 15.42 10.47 -8.76
N THR A 55 15.79 9.30 -9.28
CA THR A 55 16.15 9.12 -10.70
C THR A 55 14.99 9.49 -11.61
N MET A 56 13.76 9.07 -11.28
CA MET A 56 12.55 9.47 -12.04
C MET A 56 12.38 10.99 -12.04
N ILE A 57 12.52 11.66 -10.90
CA ILE A 57 12.40 13.11 -10.78
C ILE A 57 13.46 13.80 -11.66
N VAL A 58 14.72 13.37 -11.56
CA VAL A 58 15.83 13.96 -12.33
C VAL A 58 15.66 13.76 -13.83
N CYS A 59 15.26 12.55 -14.28
CA CYS A 59 15.11 12.24 -15.70
C CYS A 59 13.90 12.94 -16.33
N VAL A 60 12.77 13.03 -15.61
CA VAL A 60 11.50 13.56 -16.15
C VAL A 60 11.40 15.08 -15.98
N ARG A 61 12.04 15.63 -14.94
CA ARG A 61 11.83 17.03 -14.52
C ARG A 61 13.14 17.79 -14.29
N ARG A 62 14.16 17.61 -15.13
CA ARG A 62 15.47 18.28 -14.99
C ARG A 62 15.39 19.81 -14.81
N SER A 63 14.38 20.46 -15.40
CA SER A 63 14.11 21.90 -15.24
C SER A 63 13.20 22.23 -14.05
N ALA A 64 12.53 21.25 -13.45
CA ALA A 64 11.45 21.48 -12.48
C ALA A 64 11.89 21.41 -11.01
N LEU A 65 13.06 20.86 -10.68
CA LEU A 65 13.54 20.80 -9.29
C LEU A 65 13.69 22.21 -8.68
N ALA A 66 14.16 23.18 -9.45
CA ALA A 66 14.28 24.57 -9.02
C ALA A 66 12.92 25.30 -8.98
N GLU A 67 11.96 24.92 -9.84
CA GLU A 67 10.60 25.49 -9.85
C GLU A 67 9.67 24.85 -8.82
N LEU A 68 9.86 23.57 -8.48
CA LEU A 68 9.03 22.84 -7.50
C LEU A 68 9.08 23.49 -6.11
N SER A 69 10.27 23.92 -5.69
CA SER A 69 10.45 24.65 -4.42
C SER A 69 9.69 25.98 -4.37
N LYS A 70 9.40 26.59 -5.54
CA LYS A 70 8.67 27.86 -5.64
C LYS A 70 7.15 27.67 -5.79
N ARG A 71 6.70 26.48 -6.19
CA ARG A 71 5.27 26.18 -6.46
C ARG A 71 4.56 25.44 -5.33
N GLU A 72 5.29 24.98 -4.30
CA GLU A 72 4.69 24.27 -3.19
C GLU A 72 3.84 25.21 -2.30
N PRO A 73 2.54 24.94 -2.10
CA PRO A 73 1.75 25.65 -1.12
C PRO A 73 2.34 25.43 0.28
N GLY A 74 2.69 26.47 1.00
CA GLY A 74 3.34 26.38 2.31
C GLY A 74 4.87 26.20 2.27
N GLY A 75 5.47 26.08 1.07
CA GLY A 75 6.91 26.00 0.86
C GLY A 75 7.53 24.64 1.18
N ALA A 76 8.84 24.55 0.96
CA ALA A 76 9.61 23.30 1.14
C ALA A 76 9.52 22.73 2.57
N ARG A 77 9.37 23.58 3.59
CA ARG A 77 9.29 23.14 5.00
C ARG A 77 8.02 22.33 5.28
N GLU A 78 6.88 22.72 4.72
CA GLU A 78 5.62 22.01 4.90
C GLU A 78 5.66 20.65 4.18
N LEU A 79 6.17 20.59 2.96
CA LEU A 79 6.41 19.34 2.23
C LEU A 79 7.34 18.39 3.00
N LEU A 80 8.47 18.89 3.50
CA LEU A 80 9.41 18.09 4.28
C LEU A 80 8.77 17.57 5.57
N GLY A 81 8.00 18.40 6.27
CA GLY A 81 7.28 17.98 7.47
C GLY A 81 6.22 16.91 7.20
N ALA A 82 5.43 17.09 6.13
CA ALA A 82 4.42 16.11 5.70
C ALA A 82 5.06 14.78 5.26
N GLY A 83 6.11 14.84 4.44
CA GLY A 83 6.83 13.66 3.99
C GLY A 83 7.55 12.93 5.12
N ALA A 84 8.15 13.66 6.06
CA ALA A 84 8.79 13.08 7.25
C ALA A 84 7.76 12.38 8.15
N LEU A 85 6.62 13.00 8.41
CA LEU A 85 5.53 12.38 9.17
C LEU A 85 5.06 11.08 8.50
N LEU A 86 4.82 11.11 7.19
CA LEU A 86 4.45 9.93 6.42
C LEU A 86 5.54 8.85 6.51
N GLY A 87 6.81 9.23 6.42
CA GLY A 87 7.94 8.32 6.50
C GLY A 87 8.06 7.63 7.86
N VAL A 88 7.85 8.36 8.96
CA VAL A 88 7.85 7.79 10.31
C VAL A 88 6.67 6.83 10.51
N VAL A 89 5.46 7.21 10.10
CA VAL A 89 4.29 6.34 10.19
C VAL A 89 4.47 5.09 9.33
N LEU A 90 5.03 5.24 8.14
CA LEU A 90 5.31 4.12 7.24
C LEU A 90 6.39 3.19 7.82
N SER A 91 7.47 3.73 8.39
CA SER A 91 8.52 2.92 9.02
C SER A 91 7.98 2.08 10.17
N ALA A 92 7.12 2.66 11.02
CA ALA A 92 6.47 1.93 12.09
C ALA A 92 5.60 0.79 11.56
N SER A 93 4.74 1.05 10.57
CA SER A 93 3.87 0.03 9.99
C SER A 93 4.64 -1.12 9.36
N ILE A 94 5.58 -0.80 8.47
CA ILE A 94 6.32 -1.82 7.71
C ILE A 94 7.28 -2.62 8.61
N SER A 95 7.88 -1.97 9.61
CA SER A 95 8.70 -2.69 10.59
C SER A 95 7.87 -3.67 11.42
N LEU A 96 6.69 -3.26 11.88
CA LEU A 96 5.75 -4.15 12.57
C LEU A 96 5.36 -5.34 11.69
N GLN A 97 5.03 -5.12 10.43
CA GLN A 97 4.71 -6.19 9.49
C GLN A 97 5.90 -7.13 9.27
N GLN A 98 7.10 -6.60 9.08
CA GLN A 98 8.30 -7.41 8.84
C GLN A 98 8.72 -8.20 10.09
N ILE A 99 8.59 -7.63 11.30
CA ILE A 99 8.77 -8.36 12.57
C ILE A 99 7.72 -9.47 12.68
N GLY A 100 6.45 -9.15 12.42
CA GLY A 100 5.37 -10.12 12.48
C GLY A 100 5.58 -11.32 11.58
N LEU A 101 6.12 -11.13 10.36
CA LEU A 101 6.45 -12.21 9.43
C LEU A 101 7.45 -13.24 9.96
N GLN A 102 8.26 -12.90 10.97
CA GLN A 102 9.18 -13.84 11.61
C GLN A 102 8.45 -14.83 12.52
N TYR A 103 7.28 -14.45 13.04
CA TYR A 103 6.56 -15.19 14.09
C TYR A 103 5.15 -15.62 13.66
N THR A 104 4.79 -15.46 12.38
CA THR A 104 3.49 -15.90 11.85
C THR A 104 3.62 -16.57 10.48
N LYS A 105 2.54 -17.22 10.06
CA LYS A 105 2.40 -17.83 8.72
C LYS A 105 2.13 -16.73 7.69
N ILE A 106 2.61 -16.92 6.45
CA ILE A 106 2.38 -15.95 5.35
C ILE A 106 0.88 -15.71 5.14
N ALA A 107 0.06 -16.76 5.19
CA ALA A 107 -1.39 -16.65 5.02
C ALA A 107 -2.03 -15.77 6.11
N ASN A 108 -1.62 -15.92 7.38
CA ASN A 108 -2.09 -15.06 8.47
C ASN A 108 -1.64 -13.62 8.25
N ALA A 109 -0.35 -13.42 7.94
CA ALA A 109 0.22 -12.10 7.70
C ALA A 109 -0.53 -11.37 6.58
N GLY A 110 -0.75 -12.03 5.44
CA GLY A 110 -1.49 -11.47 4.31
C GLY A 110 -2.93 -11.10 4.68
N PHE A 111 -3.63 -12.00 5.41
CA PHE A 111 -4.99 -11.73 5.87
C PHE A 111 -5.05 -10.52 6.80
N ILE A 112 -4.24 -10.52 7.86
CA ILE A 112 -4.30 -9.49 8.90
C ILE A 112 -3.79 -8.15 8.37
N SER A 113 -2.72 -8.15 7.56
CA SER A 113 -2.24 -6.92 6.91
C SER A 113 -3.32 -6.28 6.04
N SER A 114 -4.09 -7.07 5.29
CA SER A 114 -5.14 -6.57 4.40
C SER A 114 -6.39 -6.09 5.13
N LEU A 115 -6.51 -6.24 6.46
CA LEU A 115 -7.61 -5.68 7.25
C LEU A 115 -7.71 -4.16 7.14
N TYR A 116 -6.69 -3.49 6.61
CA TYR A 116 -6.81 -2.06 6.28
C TYR A 116 -8.00 -1.78 5.33
N VAL A 117 -8.48 -2.76 4.57
CA VAL A 117 -9.68 -2.62 3.73
C VAL A 117 -10.93 -2.25 4.53
N VAL A 118 -11.00 -2.69 5.79
CA VAL A 118 -12.07 -2.35 6.75
C VAL A 118 -11.65 -1.21 7.65
N LEU A 119 -10.40 -1.20 8.11
CA LEU A 119 -9.89 -0.18 9.05
C LEU A 119 -9.89 1.22 8.43
N VAL A 120 -9.53 1.38 7.16
CA VAL A 120 -9.51 2.70 6.48
C VAL A 120 -10.92 3.32 6.40
N PRO A 121 -11.98 2.62 5.94
CA PRO A 121 -13.34 3.16 6.02
C PRO A 121 -13.80 3.49 7.44
N LEU A 122 -13.47 2.64 8.44
CA LEU A 122 -13.81 2.88 9.84
C LEU A 122 -13.14 4.15 10.38
N LEU A 123 -11.83 4.29 10.17
CA LEU A 123 -11.10 5.52 10.49
C LEU A 123 -11.67 6.72 9.73
N GLY A 124 -12.07 6.52 8.46
CA GLY A 124 -12.72 7.55 7.67
C GLY A 124 -13.99 8.09 8.34
N VAL A 125 -14.84 7.22 8.89
CA VAL A 125 -16.04 7.66 9.65
C VAL A 125 -15.64 8.45 10.90
N LEU A 126 -14.63 7.99 11.65
CA LEU A 126 -14.13 8.67 12.83
C LEU A 126 -13.63 10.09 12.52
N PHE A 127 -12.97 10.27 11.37
CA PHE A 127 -12.49 11.56 10.87
C PHE A 127 -13.53 12.32 10.02
N ARG A 128 -14.83 11.93 10.11
CA ARG A 128 -15.97 12.55 9.39
C ARG A 128 -15.85 12.55 7.86
N HIS A 129 -15.10 11.62 7.29
CA HIS A 129 -15.10 11.39 5.84
C HIS A 129 -16.34 10.59 5.44
N ARG A 130 -17.04 11.04 4.40
CA ARG A 130 -18.22 10.34 3.89
C ARG A 130 -17.80 9.20 2.98
N THR A 131 -17.85 7.99 3.49
CA THR A 131 -17.64 6.76 2.70
C THR A 131 -18.96 6.33 2.09
N GLY A 132 -18.99 6.14 0.75
CA GLY A 132 -20.18 5.73 0.03
C GLY A 132 -20.57 4.27 0.32
N PHE A 133 -21.86 3.94 0.19
CA PHE A 133 -22.38 2.59 0.40
C PHE A 133 -21.66 1.53 -0.46
N GLY A 134 -21.35 1.84 -1.74
CA GLY A 134 -20.61 0.91 -2.62
C GLY A 134 -19.21 0.57 -2.08
N THR A 135 -18.52 1.54 -1.46
CA THR A 135 -17.21 1.29 -0.85
C THR A 135 -17.34 0.42 0.41
N TRP A 136 -18.38 0.62 1.24
CA TRP A 136 -18.65 -0.25 2.39
C TRP A 136 -18.96 -1.68 1.96
N LEU A 137 -19.86 -1.85 0.97
CA LEU A 137 -20.20 -3.17 0.44
C LEU A 137 -18.96 -3.84 -0.18
N GLY A 138 -18.18 -3.09 -0.96
CA GLY A 138 -16.92 -3.58 -1.53
C GLY A 138 -15.91 -4.00 -0.46
N ALA A 139 -15.73 -3.19 0.59
CA ALA A 139 -14.84 -3.50 1.69
C ALA A 139 -15.28 -4.76 2.47
N THR A 140 -16.60 -4.92 2.71
CA THR A 140 -17.14 -6.12 3.36
C THR A 140 -16.91 -7.37 2.52
N LEU A 141 -17.19 -7.32 1.21
CA LEU A 141 -16.94 -8.43 0.29
C LEU A 141 -15.45 -8.77 0.21
N ALA A 142 -14.58 -7.76 0.17
CA ALA A 142 -13.13 -7.96 0.14
C ALA A 142 -12.64 -8.60 1.45
N ALA A 143 -13.13 -8.16 2.61
CA ALA A 143 -12.77 -8.74 3.90
C ALA A 143 -13.25 -10.20 4.05
N LEU A 144 -14.48 -10.49 3.62
CA LEU A 144 -15.01 -11.86 3.58
C LEU A 144 -14.19 -12.72 2.61
N GLY A 145 -13.89 -12.21 1.43
CA GLY A 145 -13.06 -12.91 0.46
C GLY A 145 -11.66 -13.23 1.00
N MET A 146 -11.03 -12.26 1.66
CA MET A 146 -9.74 -12.45 2.32
C MET A 146 -9.82 -13.49 3.45
N TYR A 147 -10.91 -13.52 4.22
CA TYR A 147 -11.15 -14.55 5.21
C TYR A 147 -11.18 -15.95 4.56
N PHE A 148 -11.94 -16.14 3.48
CA PHE A 148 -12.00 -17.44 2.79
C PHE A 148 -10.67 -17.82 2.13
N LEU A 149 -9.90 -16.85 1.67
CA LEU A 149 -8.59 -17.05 1.06
C LEU A 149 -7.55 -17.53 2.07
N SER A 150 -7.50 -16.92 3.25
CA SER A 150 -6.37 -17.04 4.19
C SER A 150 -6.67 -17.90 5.41
N VAL A 151 -7.92 -17.89 5.90
CA VAL A 151 -8.33 -18.63 7.11
C VAL A 151 -8.80 -20.03 6.73
N ASN A 152 -8.12 -21.05 7.20
CA ASN A 152 -8.48 -22.47 7.01
C ASN A 152 -8.70 -23.14 8.37
N GLU A 153 -8.99 -24.44 8.38
CA GLU A 153 -9.24 -25.24 9.60
C GLU A 153 -8.05 -25.24 10.58
N HIS A 154 -6.87 -24.95 10.09
CA HIS A 154 -5.63 -24.87 10.88
C HIS A 154 -5.26 -23.44 11.27
N PHE A 155 -6.17 -22.47 11.10
CA PHE A 155 -5.92 -21.11 11.52
C PHE A 155 -5.76 -21.04 13.04
N SER A 156 -4.62 -20.53 13.48
CA SER A 156 -4.32 -20.28 14.87
C SER A 156 -3.74 -18.89 15.02
N ILE A 157 -4.14 -18.17 16.05
CA ILE A 157 -3.56 -16.86 16.36
C ILE A 157 -2.16 -17.08 16.90
N LEU A 158 -1.18 -16.54 16.22
CA LEU A 158 0.24 -16.59 16.57
C LEU A 158 0.71 -15.26 17.13
N TYR A 159 1.84 -15.27 17.84
CA TYR A 159 2.42 -14.06 18.43
C TYR A 159 2.67 -12.96 17.37
N GLY A 160 3.13 -13.35 16.17
CA GLY A 160 3.35 -12.44 15.05
C GLY A 160 2.08 -11.76 14.53
N ASP A 161 0.89 -12.35 14.73
CA ASP A 161 -0.37 -11.80 14.25
C ASP A 161 -0.72 -10.46 14.92
N TRP A 162 -0.29 -10.26 16.17
CA TRP A 162 -0.48 -8.98 16.88
C TRP A 162 0.37 -7.86 16.26
N TYR A 163 1.59 -8.17 15.82
CA TYR A 163 2.41 -7.21 15.09
C TYR A 163 1.80 -6.87 13.73
N GLN A 164 1.25 -7.88 13.02
CA GLN A 164 0.54 -7.67 11.76
C GLN A 164 -0.69 -6.78 11.95
N LEU A 165 -1.48 -6.99 13.00
CA LEU A 165 -2.67 -6.19 13.30
C LEU A 165 -2.30 -4.74 13.65
N ALA A 166 -1.28 -4.55 14.48
CA ALA A 166 -0.76 -3.21 14.78
C ALA A 166 -0.24 -2.53 13.50
N GLY A 167 0.49 -3.25 12.65
CA GLY A 167 0.95 -2.77 11.35
C GLY A 167 -0.20 -2.38 10.43
N ALA A 168 -1.27 -3.19 10.37
CA ALA A 168 -2.47 -2.90 9.58
C ALA A 168 -3.20 -1.63 10.05
N LEU A 169 -3.26 -1.38 11.37
CA LEU A 169 -3.82 -0.15 11.91
C LEU A 169 -2.97 1.06 11.52
N VAL A 170 -1.65 0.97 11.68
CA VAL A 170 -0.73 2.07 11.37
C VAL A 170 -0.71 2.37 9.86
N ILE A 171 -0.73 1.36 8.98
CA ILE A 171 -0.80 1.59 7.53
C ILE A 171 -2.15 2.20 7.13
N SER A 172 -3.23 1.88 7.83
CA SER A 172 -4.52 2.52 7.61
C SER A 172 -4.48 4.03 7.88
N VAL A 173 -3.79 4.43 8.95
CA VAL A 173 -3.53 5.85 9.24
C VAL A 173 -2.65 6.48 8.16
N GLN A 174 -1.58 5.79 7.74
CA GLN A 174 -0.70 6.26 6.67
C GLN A 174 -1.47 6.50 5.37
N MET A 175 -2.36 5.58 4.96
CA MET A 175 -3.19 5.76 3.77
C MET A 175 -4.11 6.98 3.86
N MET A 176 -4.67 7.26 5.04
CA MET A 176 -5.48 8.46 5.28
C MET A 176 -4.65 9.74 5.14
N LEU A 177 -3.45 9.74 5.72
CA LEU A 177 -2.52 10.87 5.65
C LEU A 177 -2.00 11.11 4.22
N VAL A 178 -1.64 10.03 3.48
CA VAL A 178 -1.26 10.14 2.05
C VAL A 178 -2.39 10.77 1.25
N GLY A 179 -3.64 10.29 1.41
CA GLY A 179 -4.79 10.87 0.71
C GLY A 179 -4.98 12.36 1.00
N ARG A 180 -4.62 12.84 2.20
CA ARG A 180 -4.69 14.25 2.57
C ARG A 180 -3.53 15.07 1.99
N PHE A 181 -2.30 14.59 2.15
CA PHE A 181 -1.09 15.35 1.75
C PHE A 181 -0.85 15.32 0.25
N ALA A 182 -1.19 14.24 -0.45
CA ALA A 182 -1.08 14.14 -1.90
C ALA A 182 -1.95 15.17 -2.66
N LEU A 183 -2.99 15.72 -2.02
CA LEU A 183 -3.80 16.80 -2.58
C LEU A 183 -3.13 18.18 -2.46
N ARG A 184 -2.16 18.34 -1.55
CA ARG A 184 -1.54 19.62 -1.21
C ARG A 184 -0.14 19.77 -1.76
N HIS A 185 0.58 18.67 -1.94
CA HIS A 185 2.00 18.67 -2.29
C HIS A 185 2.27 17.93 -3.59
N ASP A 186 3.46 18.15 -4.17
CA ASP A 186 3.93 17.34 -5.29
C ASP A 186 4.11 15.88 -4.84
N THR A 187 3.43 14.97 -5.52
CA THR A 187 3.34 13.56 -5.11
C THR A 187 4.66 12.81 -5.20
N LEU A 188 5.53 13.15 -6.16
CA LEU A 188 6.84 12.49 -6.29
C LEU A 188 7.82 12.99 -5.22
N MET A 189 7.81 14.28 -4.92
CA MET A 189 8.62 14.83 -3.83
C MET A 189 8.14 14.33 -2.47
N LEU A 190 6.83 14.23 -2.28
CA LEU A 190 6.24 13.67 -1.06
C LEU A 190 6.65 12.20 -0.88
N ALA A 191 6.61 11.39 -1.96
CA ALA A 191 7.07 10.00 -1.96
C ALA A 191 8.58 9.92 -1.66
N LEU A 192 9.41 10.76 -2.28
CA LEU A 192 10.84 10.78 -2.05
C LEU A 192 11.17 11.05 -0.57
N VAL A 193 10.62 12.11 0.01
CA VAL A 193 10.86 12.47 1.43
C VAL A 193 10.36 11.36 2.35
N GLN A 194 9.17 10.80 2.11
CA GLN A 194 8.62 9.68 2.86
C GLN A 194 9.55 8.46 2.83
N PHE A 195 10.09 8.07 1.67
CA PHE A 195 10.93 6.89 1.54
C PHE A 195 12.32 7.11 2.14
N VAL A 196 12.91 8.30 1.97
CA VAL A 196 14.18 8.65 2.62
C VAL A 196 14.02 8.60 4.14
N THR A 197 12.96 9.21 4.68
CA THR A 197 12.72 9.22 6.13
C THR A 197 12.48 7.80 6.67
N CYS A 198 11.65 7.02 6.00
CA CYS A 198 11.40 5.62 6.37
C CYS A 198 12.70 4.80 6.32
N GLY A 199 13.45 4.92 5.22
CA GLY A 199 14.70 4.20 5.04
C GLY A 199 15.75 4.54 6.10
N LEU A 200 15.99 5.83 6.35
CA LEU A 200 16.96 6.28 7.35
C LEU A 200 16.54 5.87 8.77
N ALA A 201 15.25 6.00 9.12
CA ALA A 201 14.75 5.59 10.42
C ALA A 201 14.97 4.09 10.67
N CYS A 202 14.62 3.24 9.69
CA CYS A 202 14.80 1.81 9.80
C CYS A 202 16.27 1.40 9.80
N VAL A 203 17.13 2.00 8.95
CA VAL A 203 18.58 1.72 8.97
C VAL A 203 19.18 2.12 10.32
N ALA A 204 18.83 3.29 10.85
CA ALA A 204 19.35 3.74 12.14
C ALA A 204 19.01 2.76 13.28
N VAL A 205 17.77 2.25 13.30
CA VAL A 205 17.38 1.21 14.27
C VAL A 205 18.12 -0.11 14.00
N GLY A 206 18.15 -0.57 12.75
CA GLY A 206 18.80 -1.82 12.36
C GLY A 206 20.30 -1.85 12.71
N LEU A 207 21.03 -0.74 12.50
CA LEU A 207 22.45 -0.64 12.86
C LEU A 207 22.71 -0.79 14.37
N VAL A 208 21.71 -0.47 15.20
CA VAL A 208 21.85 -0.57 16.68
C VAL A 208 21.50 -1.97 17.19
N ILE A 209 20.48 -2.62 16.61
CA ILE A 209 19.89 -3.83 17.21
C ILE A 209 20.07 -5.11 16.38
N GLU A 210 20.51 -4.99 15.12
CA GLU A 210 20.65 -6.15 14.22
C GLU A 210 22.12 -6.41 13.88
N PRO A 211 22.51 -7.68 13.64
CA PRO A 211 23.85 -7.99 13.16
C PRO A 211 24.01 -7.50 11.72
N VAL A 212 24.97 -6.63 11.49
CA VAL A 212 25.27 -6.06 10.18
C VAL A 212 26.59 -6.61 9.66
N SER A 213 26.54 -7.27 8.51
CA SER A 213 27.72 -7.67 7.75
C SER A 213 27.46 -7.59 6.25
N LEU A 214 28.52 -7.44 5.46
CA LEU A 214 28.41 -7.42 4.01
C LEU A 214 27.79 -8.72 3.47
N ALA A 215 28.19 -9.86 4.04
CA ALA A 215 27.64 -11.17 3.64
C ALA A 215 26.14 -11.32 3.86
N VAL A 216 25.58 -10.69 4.92
CA VAL A 216 24.13 -10.63 5.18
C VAL A 216 23.43 -9.82 4.09
N ILE A 217 23.98 -8.67 3.75
CA ILE A 217 23.43 -7.78 2.71
C ILE A 217 23.50 -8.45 1.33
N GLU A 218 24.62 -9.06 0.98
CA GLU A 218 24.79 -9.79 -0.30
C GLU A 218 23.78 -10.93 -0.44
N ARG A 219 23.56 -11.72 0.61
CA ARG A 219 22.57 -12.80 0.62
C ARG A 219 21.15 -12.28 0.40
N ALA A 220 20.81 -11.12 0.98
CA ALA A 220 19.50 -10.50 0.85
C ALA A 220 19.37 -9.60 -0.40
N ALA A 221 20.45 -9.37 -1.16
CA ALA A 221 20.47 -8.43 -2.27
C ALA A 221 19.34 -8.63 -3.30
N PRO A 222 19.01 -9.86 -3.77
CA PRO A 222 17.92 -10.05 -4.72
C PRO A 222 16.57 -9.58 -4.18
N THR A 223 16.26 -9.86 -2.89
CA THR A 223 15.01 -9.47 -2.24
C THR A 223 14.99 -7.97 -1.95
N ILE A 224 16.12 -7.36 -1.60
CA ILE A 224 16.27 -5.91 -1.43
C ILE A 224 16.08 -5.20 -2.77
N LEU A 225 16.67 -5.69 -3.86
CA LEU A 225 16.54 -5.10 -5.19
C LEU A 225 15.10 -5.16 -5.68
N TYR A 226 14.45 -6.31 -5.58
CA TYR A 226 13.05 -6.46 -5.93
C TYR A 226 12.15 -5.56 -5.07
N GLY A 227 12.30 -5.65 -3.74
CA GLY A 227 11.53 -4.86 -2.79
C GLY A 227 11.76 -3.36 -2.93
N GLY A 228 13.00 -2.93 -3.16
CA GLY A 228 13.35 -1.52 -3.30
C GLY A 228 12.91 -0.94 -4.65
N ALA A 229 13.25 -1.59 -5.76
CA ALA A 229 12.95 -1.06 -7.08
C ALA A 229 11.46 -1.14 -7.43
N LEU A 230 10.84 -2.32 -7.28
CA LEU A 230 9.45 -2.53 -7.68
C LEU A 230 8.46 -2.22 -6.55
N SER A 231 8.62 -2.81 -5.36
CA SER A 231 7.63 -2.62 -4.29
C SER A 231 7.66 -1.19 -3.75
N VAL A 232 8.84 -0.62 -3.48
CA VAL A 232 8.94 0.76 -2.97
C VAL A 232 8.99 1.75 -4.13
N GLY A 233 9.95 1.65 -5.02
CA GLY A 233 10.18 2.62 -6.08
C GLY A 233 8.98 2.80 -7.02
N VAL A 234 8.30 1.71 -7.37
CA VAL A 234 7.14 1.76 -8.27
C VAL A 234 5.83 1.73 -7.49
N ALA A 235 5.52 0.67 -6.70
CA ALA A 235 4.17 0.50 -6.17
C ALA A 235 3.80 1.52 -5.08
N TYR A 236 4.68 1.84 -4.11
CA TYR A 236 4.39 2.91 -3.14
C TYR A 236 4.37 4.31 -3.80
N THR A 237 5.15 4.54 -4.85
CA THR A 237 5.04 5.78 -5.63
C THR A 237 3.69 5.87 -6.32
N ILE A 238 3.23 4.78 -6.93
CA ILE A 238 1.87 4.69 -7.50
C ILE A 238 0.83 4.98 -6.43
N GLN A 239 0.95 4.44 -5.22
CA GLN A 239 0.04 4.73 -4.11
C GLN A 239 -0.08 6.24 -3.89
N VAL A 240 1.02 6.94 -3.71
CA VAL A 240 1.01 8.39 -3.43
C VAL A 240 0.41 9.18 -4.61
N VAL A 241 0.76 8.82 -5.85
CA VAL A 241 0.25 9.48 -7.06
C VAL A 241 -1.24 9.20 -7.26
N ALA A 242 -1.67 7.95 -7.11
CA ALA A 242 -3.05 7.54 -7.39
C ALA A 242 -4.03 8.01 -6.31
N GLN A 243 -3.62 8.04 -5.04
CA GLN A 243 -4.45 8.54 -3.94
C GLN A 243 -4.75 10.06 -4.03
N LYS A 244 -4.05 10.79 -4.88
CA LYS A 244 -4.47 12.16 -5.27
C LYS A 244 -5.84 12.17 -5.97
N TYR A 245 -6.20 11.09 -6.67
CA TYR A 245 -7.42 10.98 -7.49
C TYR A 245 -8.45 10.00 -6.92
N ALA A 246 -8.13 9.31 -5.82
CA ALA A 246 -8.99 8.31 -5.21
C ALA A 246 -9.08 8.52 -3.69
N ALA A 247 -10.30 8.39 -3.13
CA ALA A 247 -10.48 8.42 -1.69
C ALA A 247 -9.73 7.26 -1.02
N PRO A 248 -9.16 7.44 0.18
CA PRO A 248 -8.40 6.40 0.89
C PRO A 248 -9.17 5.08 1.03
N SER A 249 -10.46 5.14 1.37
CA SER A 249 -11.31 3.94 1.50
C SER A 249 -11.51 3.19 0.17
N HIS A 250 -11.61 3.92 -0.96
CA HIS A 250 -11.68 3.32 -2.29
C HIS A 250 -10.35 2.68 -2.69
N ALA A 251 -9.25 3.38 -2.42
CA ALA A 251 -7.90 2.86 -2.65
C ALA A 251 -7.63 1.60 -1.83
N ALA A 252 -8.07 1.54 -0.57
CA ALA A 252 -7.92 0.38 0.29
C ALA A 252 -8.59 -0.88 -0.30
N VAL A 253 -9.79 -0.76 -0.92
CA VAL A 253 -10.45 -1.90 -1.57
C VAL A 253 -9.64 -2.38 -2.78
N ILE A 254 -9.06 -1.46 -3.57
CA ILE A 254 -8.25 -1.87 -4.73
C ILE A 254 -6.93 -2.52 -4.28
N PHE A 255 -6.26 -1.93 -3.30
CA PHE A 255 -4.99 -2.46 -2.80
C PHE A 255 -5.17 -3.82 -2.11
N SER A 256 -6.32 -4.10 -1.49
CA SER A 256 -6.57 -5.42 -0.88
C SER A 256 -6.50 -6.59 -1.89
N MET A 257 -6.56 -6.31 -3.20
CA MET A 257 -6.28 -7.30 -4.24
C MET A 257 -4.86 -7.88 -4.17
N GLU A 258 -3.95 -7.24 -3.42
CA GLU A 258 -2.63 -7.82 -3.13
C GLU A 258 -2.71 -9.24 -2.56
N GLY A 259 -3.77 -9.55 -1.78
CA GLY A 259 -4.00 -10.90 -1.27
C GLY A 259 -4.28 -11.92 -2.37
N VAL A 260 -5.05 -11.56 -3.40
CA VAL A 260 -5.30 -12.41 -4.57
C VAL A 260 -4.00 -12.62 -5.35
N PHE A 261 -3.25 -11.54 -5.58
CA PHE A 261 -1.97 -11.64 -6.30
C PHE A 261 -0.90 -12.37 -5.49
N ALA A 262 -0.92 -12.28 -4.14
CA ALA A 262 -0.04 -13.07 -3.27
C ALA A 262 -0.35 -14.58 -3.40
N ALA A 263 -1.63 -14.95 -3.40
CA ALA A 263 -2.05 -16.33 -3.59
C ALA A 263 -1.65 -16.88 -4.98
N LEU A 264 -1.82 -16.08 -6.03
CA LEU A 264 -1.36 -16.42 -7.38
C LEU A 264 0.17 -16.56 -7.46
N ALA A 265 0.92 -15.67 -6.82
CA ALA A 265 2.38 -15.74 -6.78
C ALA A 265 2.86 -16.97 -5.99
N GLY A 266 2.22 -17.30 -4.86
CA GLY A 266 2.47 -18.53 -4.11
C GLY A 266 2.24 -19.78 -4.95
N TRP A 267 1.15 -19.83 -5.70
CA TRP A 267 0.85 -20.92 -6.62
C TRP A 267 1.90 -21.05 -7.75
N LEU A 268 2.24 -19.93 -8.41
CA LEU A 268 3.16 -19.95 -9.56
C LEU A 268 4.63 -20.16 -9.17
N VAL A 269 5.08 -19.59 -8.05
CA VAL A 269 6.50 -19.55 -7.67
C VAL A 269 6.85 -20.63 -6.65
N LEU A 270 5.95 -20.88 -5.69
CA LEU A 270 6.19 -21.84 -4.59
C LEU A 270 5.48 -23.18 -4.80
N GLY A 271 4.69 -23.32 -5.88
CA GLY A 271 3.93 -24.55 -6.15
C GLY A 271 2.80 -24.81 -5.15
N GLU A 272 2.33 -23.79 -4.44
CA GLU A 272 1.24 -23.92 -3.48
C GLU A 272 -0.08 -24.27 -4.19
N THR A 273 -0.92 -25.12 -3.58
CA THR A 273 -2.21 -25.48 -4.17
C THR A 273 -3.30 -24.51 -3.69
N LEU A 274 -4.05 -23.97 -4.64
CA LEU A 274 -5.22 -23.17 -4.33
C LEU A 274 -6.44 -24.06 -4.10
N SER A 275 -6.96 -24.09 -2.88
CA SER A 275 -8.19 -24.82 -2.57
C SER A 275 -9.42 -24.13 -3.21
N ALA A 276 -10.53 -24.89 -3.39
CA ALA A 276 -11.80 -24.33 -3.87
C ALA A 276 -12.29 -23.18 -2.97
N ARG A 277 -12.04 -23.27 -1.66
CA ARG A 277 -12.32 -22.20 -0.68
C ARG A 277 -11.49 -20.93 -0.98
N ALA A 278 -10.22 -21.07 -1.27
CA ALA A 278 -9.33 -19.95 -1.64
C ALA A 278 -9.79 -19.29 -2.95
N LEU A 279 -10.17 -20.07 -3.95
CA LEU A 279 -10.72 -19.56 -5.22
C LEU A 279 -12.04 -18.80 -5.02
N PHE A 280 -12.92 -19.30 -4.16
CA PHE A 280 -14.15 -18.59 -3.77
C PHE A 280 -13.81 -17.25 -3.09
N GLY A 281 -12.82 -17.23 -2.20
CA GLY A 281 -12.31 -16.01 -1.56
C GLY A 281 -11.81 -14.99 -2.58
N CYS A 282 -11.02 -15.42 -3.56
CA CYS A 282 -10.56 -14.56 -4.66
C CYS A 282 -11.73 -13.98 -5.47
N ALA A 283 -12.75 -14.79 -5.77
CA ALA A 283 -13.94 -14.34 -6.51
C ALA A 283 -14.73 -13.29 -5.71
N LEU A 284 -14.87 -13.46 -4.39
CA LEU A 284 -15.51 -12.45 -3.52
C LEU A 284 -14.72 -11.14 -3.50
N MET A 285 -13.40 -11.19 -3.42
CA MET A 285 -12.55 -9.99 -3.45
C MET A 285 -12.70 -9.23 -4.79
N LEU A 286 -12.65 -9.95 -5.91
CA LEU A 286 -12.89 -9.37 -7.24
C LEU A 286 -14.28 -8.76 -7.35
N THR A 287 -15.31 -9.43 -6.82
CA THR A 287 -16.68 -8.89 -6.78
C THR A 287 -16.74 -7.61 -5.95
N GLY A 288 -16.10 -7.59 -4.78
CA GLY A 288 -15.97 -6.41 -3.92
C GLY A 288 -15.31 -5.23 -4.63
N LEU A 289 -14.23 -5.49 -5.38
CA LEU A 289 -13.56 -4.50 -6.21
C LEU A 289 -14.52 -3.91 -7.28
N ILE A 290 -15.23 -4.77 -8.02
CA ILE A 290 -16.17 -4.35 -9.07
C ILE A 290 -17.29 -3.50 -8.47
N VAL A 291 -17.90 -3.94 -7.37
CA VAL A 291 -18.97 -3.22 -6.67
C VAL A 291 -18.50 -1.84 -6.22
N CYS A 292 -17.29 -1.77 -5.63
CA CYS A 292 -16.70 -0.50 -5.20
C CYS A 292 -16.49 0.49 -6.35
N GLN A 293 -16.18 0.00 -7.54
CA GLN A 293 -15.94 0.85 -8.72
C GLN A 293 -17.21 1.25 -9.45
N VAL A 294 -18.14 0.32 -9.65
CA VAL A 294 -19.34 0.52 -10.49
C VAL A 294 -20.43 1.31 -9.77
N MET A 295 -20.66 1.03 -8.48
CA MET A 295 -21.78 1.64 -7.74
C MET A 295 -21.73 3.17 -7.61
N PRO A 296 -20.57 3.82 -7.41
CA PRO A 296 -20.50 5.29 -7.43
C PRO A 296 -20.76 5.89 -8.82
N ALA A 297 -20.39 5.18 -9.87
CA ALA A 297 -20.62 5.62 -11.27
C ALA A 297 -22.12 5.56 -11.61
N TRP A 298 -22.78 4.47 -11.25
CA TRP A 298 -24.22 4.27 -11.49
C TRP A 298 -25.10 5.33 -10.79
N ARG A 299 -24.77 5.68 -9.52
CA ARG A 299 -25.49 6.74 -8.80
C ARG A 299 -25.31 8.13 -9.41
N ARG A 300 -24.18 8.38 -10.10
CA ARG A 300 -23.95 9.65 -10.82
C ARG A 300 -24.75 9.73 -12.10
N GLY A 301 -24.87 8.63 -12.85
CA GLY A 301 -25.72 8.56 -14.07
C GLY A 301 -27.18 8.83 -13.74
N HIS A 302 -27.76 8.14 -12.76
CA HIS A 302 -29.15 8.33 -12.36
C HIS A 302 -29.50 9.72 -11.80
N LYS A 303 -28.53 10.46 -11.26
CA LYS A 303 -28.75 11.86 -10.87
C LYS A 303 -28.71 12.82 -12.04
N ALA A 304 -27.93 12.54 -13.08
CA ALA A 304 -27.92 13.35 -14.31
C ALA A 304 -29.21 13.22 -15.10
N ASP A 305 -29.80 12.02 -15.16
CA ASP A 305 -31.06 11.76 -15.86
C ASP A 305 -32.30 12.32 -15.12
N ARG A 306 -32.18 12.76 -13.89
CA ARG A 306 -33.29 13.31 -13.07
C ARG A 306 -33.31 14.84 -12.99
N LEU A 307 -32.41 15.54 -13.68
CA LEU A 307 -32.54 16.99 -13.84
C LEU A 307 -33.57 17.25 -14.91
N PRO A 308 -34.70 17.96 -14.62
CA PRO A 308 -35.66 18.32 -15.66
C PRO A 308 -34.93 19.15 -16.71
N HIS A 309 -35.14 18.80 -17.98
CA HIS A 309 -34.91 19.71 -19.09
C HIS A 309 -35.91 20.88 -18.91
N GLU A 310 -35.49 21.88 -18.14
CA GLU A 310 -36.21 23.16 -18.19
C GLU A 310 -35.91 23.80 -19.53
N ALA A 311 -36.97 23.84 -20.33
CA ALA A 311 -37.04 24.55 -21.60
C ALA A 311 -37.09 26.08 -21.37
#